data_faf142196e40a4b86f6a5b5ea82174a5
#
_entry.id   faf142196e40a4b86f6a5b5ea82174a5
#
_cell.length_a   1.000
_cell.length_b   1.000
_cell.length_c   1.000
_cell.angle_alpha   90.00
_cell.angle_beta   90.00
_cell.angle_gamma   90.00
#
_symmetry.space_group_name_H-M   'P 1'
#
loop_
_entity.id
_entity.type
_entity.pdbx_description
1 polymer ?
#
loop_
_entity_poly.entity_id
_entity_poly.type
_entity_poly.pdbx_seq_one_letter_code
_entity_poly.pdbx_strand_id
1 'polypeptide(L)'
;MNILFFSPHFPQNSTEFCFYLKEYGANLLGIGDAEYSSLNDRLKHSLSEYYRVSNMEDYDQILRAVGFFTHKYGKIDRFESLNEYWLELEAQIRTDFNISGTKNDFIQNLKRKSKMKSFFEKSGVQTVKCYKYTDRESALKFIEEVGYPVVVKPDSGSGANFTYKIKNEFEFDNVFANKHLQDAEFIIEEFVDGIILTYDGLVDLYGNVIFENSHRFEQSIMNVVNNDDHLYYICLPEVAEKVRLAGRSVLKAFDVREKFFHIEFFERKRDGKIVALEVNMRPPGAWMPDAMNYAHDTNVYKRWANMVLQYQPDEASTGRYFTGYAARKNHKKYKYSHEEILNEIGDKILYCSSIEKVFSRAMGDFAYQFRTETYEEVKKIIDYIQKE
;
A
#
# COMPACT_ATOMS: atom_id res chain seq x y z
N MET A 1 16.41 -15.39 15.59
CA MET A 1 14.96 -15.21 15.43
C MET A 1 14.52 -15.99 14.18
N ASN A 2 13.48 -16.85 14.30
CA ASN A 2 12.89 -17.58 13.18
C ASN A 2 11.79 -16.70 12.58
N ILE A 3 12.00 -16.20 11.39
CA ILE A 3 11.03 -15.37 10.65
C ILE A 3 10.53 -16.15 9.46
N LEU A 4 9.23 -16.29 9.38
CA LEU A 4 8.58 -16.89 8.25
C LEU A 4 8.03 -15.79 7.34
N PHE A 5 8.52 -15.74 6.09
CA PHE A 5 8.07 -14.80 5.08
C PHE A 5 7.15 -15.50 4.07
N PHE A 6 5.92 -15.01 3.99
CA PHE A 6 4.88 -15.57 3.13
C PHE A 6 4.84 -14.82 1.80
N SER A 7 4.84 -15.54 0.67
CA SER A 7 4.96 -14.98 -0.68
C SER A 7 6.26 -14.15 -0.89
N PRO A 8 7.46 -14.69 -0.59
CA PRO A 8 8.69 -13.91 -0.66
C PRO A 8 9.09 -13.50 -2.08
N HIS A 9 8.50 -14.13 -3.10
CA HIS A 9 8.75 -13.87 -4.52
C HIS A 9 7.81 -12.80 -5.12
N PHE A 10 6.74 -12.44 -4.42
CA PHE A 10 5.75 -11.50 -4.91
C PHE A 10 5.14 -10.62 -3.79
N PRO A 11 5.03 -9.30 -3.99
CA PRO A 11 5.57 -8.51 -5.10
C PRO A 11 7.11 -8.52 -5.15
N GLN A 12 7.69 -8.09 -6.29
CA GLN A 12 9.14 -8.22 -6.54
C GLN A 12 10.01 -7.59 -5.46
N ASN A 13 9.59 -6.48 -4.85
CA ASN A 13 10.30 -5.80 -3.77
C ASN A 13 10.32 -6.57 -2.43
N SER A 14 9.52 -7.65 -2.28
CA SER A 14 9.59 -8.56 -1.12
C SER A 14 10.99 -9.16 -0.96
N THR A 15 11.71 -9.35 -2.08
CA THR A 15 13.11 -9.83 -2.07
C THR A 15 14.02 -8.92 -1.24
N GLU A 16 13.83 -7.60 -1.29
CA GLU A 16 14.69 -6.65 -0.56
C GLU A 16 14.45 -6.76 0.97
N PHE A 17 13.21 -6.92 1.40
CA PHE A 17 12.90 -7.18 2.81
C PHE A 17 13.55 -8.49 3.29
N CYS A 18 13.43 -9.55 2.50
CA CYS A 18 14.07 -10.84 2.78
C CYS A 18 15.59 -10.73 2.87
N PHE A 19 16.20 -9.99 1.95
CA PHE A 19 17.64 -9.81 1.92
C PHE A 19 18.16 -9.14 3.22
N TYR A 20 17.56 -8.02 3.63
CA TYR A 20 18.02 -7.33 4.84
C TYR A 20 17.71 -8.08 6.13
N LEU A 21 16.62 -8.86 6.20
CA LEU A 21 16.39 -9.77 7.33
C LEU A 21 17.52 -10.78 7.45
N LYS A 22 17.98 -11.36 6.34
CA LYS A 22 19.09 -12.31 6.31
C LYS A 22 20.41 -11.66 6.70
N GLU A 23 20.71 -10.48 6.15
CA GLU A 23 21.93 -9.71 6.48
C GLU A 23 22.04 -9.41 7.98
N TYR A 24 20.91 -9.18 8.66
CA TYR A 24 20.86 -8.96 10.09
C TYR A 24 20.71 -10.24 10.92
N GLY A 25 20.96 -11.42 10.31
CA GLY A 25 21.09 -12.69 11.01
C GLY A 25 19.78 -13.41 11.33
N ALA A 26 18.66 -13.06 10.67
CA ALA A 26 17.45 -13.83 10.80
C ALA A 26 17.62 -15.24 10.21
N ASN A 27 17.04 -16.24 10.87
CA ASN A 27 16.74 -17.50 10.22
C ASN A 27 15.47 -17.34 9.40
N LEU A 28 15.64 -17.04 8.10
CA LEU A 28 14.53 -16.67 7.21
C LEU A 28 13.98 -17.89 6.48
N LEU A 29 12.70 -18.18 6.71
CA LEU A 29 11.97 -19.31 6.16
C LEU A 29 10.91 -18.79 5.19
N GLY A 30 10.86 -19.32 3.98
CA GLY A 30 9.91 -18.88 2.94
C GLY A 30 8.78 -19.88 2.72
N ILE A 31 7.54 -19.40 2.55
CA ILE A 31 6.42 -20.16 2.00
C ILE A 31 5.91 -19.46 0.75
N GLY A 32 5.77 -20.19 -0.34
CA GLY A 32 5.23 -19.67 -1.61
C GLY A 32 4.83 -20.76 -2.57
N ASP A 33 4.20 -20.41 -3.70
CA ASP A 33 3.76 -21.35 -4.73
C ASP A 33 4.72 -21.43 -5.93
N ALA A 34 5.64 -20.48 -6.06
CA ALA A 34 6.64 -20.48 -7.12
C ALA A 34 7.60 -21.70 -6.98
N GLU A 35 8.05 -22.23 -8.12
CA GLU A 35 9.12 -23.22 -8.11
C GLU A 35 10.42 -22.61 -7.58
N TYR A 36 11.14 -23.32 -6.72
CA TYR A 36 12.39 -22.80 -6.16
C TYR A 36 13.41 -22.40 -7.23
N SER A 37 13.46 -23.16 -8.34
CA SER A 37 14.33 -22.85 -9.49
C SER A 37 14.02 -21.52 -10.15
N SER A 38 12.77 -21.05 -10.10
CA SER A 38 12.31 -19.80 -10.71
C SER A 38 12.53 -18.58 -9.82
N LEU A 39 12.82 -18.77 -8.53
CA LEU A 39 13.14 -17.66 -7.63
C LEU A 39 14.40 -16.93 -8.10
N ASN A 40 14.45 -15.61 -7.94
CA ASN A 40 15.68 -14.88 -8.24
C ASN A 40 16.82 -15.26 -7.27
N ASP A 41 18.06 -15.13 -7.71
CA ASP A 41 19.22 -15.61 -6.94
C ASP A 41 19.39 -14.86 -5.62
N ARG A 42 19.08 -13.57 -5.56
CA ARG A 42 19.12 -12.78 -4.32
C ARG A 42 18.16 -13.32 -3.27
N LEU A 43 16.94 -13.69 -3.69
CA LEU A 43 15.98 -14.33 -2.79
C LEU A 43 16.42 -15.72 -2.34
N LYS A 44 16.92 -16.57 -3.26
CA LYS A 44 17.46 -17.90 -2.91
C LYS A 44 18.54 -17.80 -1.84
N HIS A 45 19.48 -16.85 -1.98
CA HIS A 45 20.54 -16.63 -0.99
C HIS A 45 20.05 -16.09 0.36
N SER A 46 18.91 -15.38 0.35
CA SER A 46 18.30 -14.84 1.56
C SER A 46 17.58 -15.88 2.41
N LEU A 47 17.00 -16.88 1.77
CA LEU A 47 16.21 -17.92 2.46
C LEU A 47 17.11 -19.00 3.08
N SER A 48 16.85 -19.34 4.33
CA SER A 48 17.46 -20.53 4.98
C SER A 48 16.79 -21.82 4.49
N GLU A 49 15.49 -21.77 4.22
CA GLU A 49 14.70 -22.84 3.62
C GLU A 49 13.44 -22.28 2.96
N TYR A 50 12.96 -22.98 1.94
CA TYR A 50 11.74 -22.64 1.22
C TYR A 50 10.80 -23.84 1.15
N TYR A 51 9.55 -23.64 1.59
CA TYR A 51 8.48 -24.63 1.50
C TYR A 51 7.52 -24.22 0.41
N ARG A 52 7.46 -25.03 -0.66
CA ARG A 52 6.50 -24.78 -1.73
C ARG A 52 5.15 -25.39 -1.40
N VAL A 53 4.08 -24.59 -1.57
CA VAL A 53 2.69 -25.04 -1.55
C VAL A 53 2.12 -24.99 -2.96
N SER A 54 1.09 -25.77 -3.26
CA SER A 54 0.45 -25.75 -4.58
C SER A 54 -0.65 -24.68 -4.67
N ASN A 55 -1.21 -24.27 -3.55
CA ASN A 55 -2.21 -23.22 -3.46
C ASN A 55 -1.99 -22.42 -2.17
N MET A 56 -1.65 -21.15 -2.33
CA MET A 56 -1.41 -20.24 -1.19
C MET A 56 -2.69 -19.79 -0.48
N GLU A 57 -3.86 -19.99 -1.07
CA GLU A 57 -5.16 -19.73 -0.44
C GLU A 57 -5.68 -20.94 0.35
N ASP A 58 -5.09 -22.11 0.18
CA ASP A 58 -5.43 -23.31 0.93
C ASP A 58 -4.81 -23.26 2.33
N TYR A 59 -5.61 -22.88 3.30
CA TYR A 59 -5.17 -22.73 4.69
C TYR A 59 -4.53 -23.99 5.28
N ASP A 60 -5.02 -25.19 4.94
CA ASP A 60 -4.48 -26.46 5.44
C ASP A 60 -3.05 -26.69 4.94
N GLN A 61 -2.75 -26.34 3.68
CA GLN A 61 -1.38 -26.40 3.16
C GLN A 61 -0.45 -25.43 3.92
N ILE A 62 -0.92 -24.22 4.23
CA ILE A 62 -0.12 -23.24 4.95
C ILE A 62 0.11 -23.68 6.41
N LEU A 63 -0.94 -24.19 7.07
CA LEU A 63 -0.86 -24.73 8.42
C LEU A 63 0.21 -25.83 8.52
N ARG A 64 0.24 -26.77 7.54
CA ARG A 64 1.23 -27.85 7.47
C ARG A 64 2.63 -27.32 7.24
N ALA A 65 2.81 -26.32 6.39
CA ALA A 65 4.10 -25.70 6.12
C ALA A 65 4.65 -25.01 7.38
N VAL A 66 3.81 -24.26 8.11
CA VAL A 66 4.19 -23.62 9.38
C VAL A 66 4.49 -24.67 10.46
N GLY A 67 3.69 -25.73 10.53
CA GLY A 67 3.92 -26.87 11.41
C GLY A 67 5.26 -27.58 11.13
N PHE A 68 5.59 -27.79 9.85
CA PHE A 68 6.89 -28.34 9.43
C PHE A 68 8.05 -27.47 9.90
N PHE A 69 7.99 -26.16 9.68
CA PHE A 69 9.04 -25.25 10.10
C PHE A 69 9.13 -25.17 11.62
N THR A 70 8.00 -25.16 12.34
CA THR A 70 7.96 -25.18 13.79
C THR A 70 8.61 -26.45 14.36
N HIS A 71 8.34 -27.60 13.74
CA HIS A 71 8.99 -28.86 14.15
C HIS A 71 10.50 -28.85 13.92
N LYS A 72 10.94 -28.32 12.78
CA LYS A 72 12.36 -28.35 12.38
C LYS A 72 13.22 -27.28 13.06
N TYR A 73 12.70 -26.09 13.23
CA TYR A 73 13.45 -24.90 13.69
C TYR A 73 13.00 -24.38 15.05
N GLY A 74 11.97 -24.96 15.65
CA GLY A 74 11.38 -24.49 16.88
C GLY A 74 10.37 -23.37 16.65
N LYS A 75 10.09 -22.59 17.68
CA LYS A 75 9.09 -21.51 17.65
C LYS A 75 9.36 -20.54 16.49
N ILE A 76 8.31 -20.24 15.75
CA ILE A 76 8.31 -19.13 14.79
C ILE A 76 8.04 -17.83 15.55
N ASP A 77 8.97 -16.90 15.48
CA ASP A 77 8.88 -15.63 16.19
C ASP A 77 8.02 -14.61 15.44
N ARG A 78 8.06 -14.64 14.09
CA ARG A 78 7.30 -13.76 13.23
C ARG A 78 6.80 -14.48 11.98
N PHE A 79 5.63 -14.01 11.50
CA PHE A 79 5.03 -14.41 10.22
C PHE A 79 4.64 -13.14 9.48
N GLU A 80 5.26 -12.85 8.34
CA GLU A 80 5.08 -11.59 7.60
C GLU A 80 4.94 -11.85 6.09
N SER A 81 4.06 -11.10 5.43
CA SER A 81 3.97 -11.06 3.95
C SER A 81 4.21 -9.66 3.40
N LEU A 82 3.96 -8.64 4.23
CA LEU A 82 3.97 -7.22 3.86
C LEU A 82 3.02 -6.90 2.68
N ASN A 83 1.97 -7.70 2.51
CA ASN A 83 1.04 -7.63 1.40
C ASN A 83 -0.41 -7.60 1.92
N GLU A 84 -1.20 -6.63 1.43
CA GLU A 84 -2.60 -6.42 1.80
C GLU A 84 -3.46 -7.69 1.62
N TYR A 85 -3.20 -8.45 0.56
CA TYR A 85 -3.97 -9.64 0.24
C TYR A 85 -3.90 -10.70 1.34
N TRP A 86 -2.74 -10.86 1.98
CA TRP A 86 -2.46 -11.94 2.93
C TRP A 86 -2.70 -11.59 4.40
N LEU A 87 -3.09 -10.36 4.73
CA LEU A 87 -3.19 -9.92 6.14
C LEU A 87 -4.16 -10.73 7.00
N GLU A 88 -5.26 -11.24 6.42
CA GLU A 88 -6.21 -12.10 7.16
C GLU A 88 -5.62 -13.49 7.41
N LEU A 89 -4.95 -14.07 6.41
CA LEU A 89 -4.23 -15.34 6.57
C LEU A 89 -3.08 -15.20 7.59
N GLU A 90 -2.33 -14.11 7.54
CA GLU A 90 -1.31 -13.80 8.56
C GLU A 90 -1.91 -13.78 9.97
N ALA A 91 -3.03 -13.09 10.15
CA ALA A 91 -3.70 -12.97 11.44
C ALA A 91 -4.17 -14.33 11.95
N GLN A 92 -4.67 -15.20 11.06
CA GLN A 92 -5.11 -16.54 11.39
C GLN A 92 -3.93 -17.41 11.82
N ILE A 93 -2.84 -17.45 11.06
CA ILE A 93 -1.62 -18.19 11.42
C ILE A 93 -1.01 -17.67 12.73
N ARG A 94 -0.96 -16.35 12.92
CA ARG A 94 -0.48 -15.77 14.18
C ARG A 94 -1.33 -16.17 15.38
N THR A 95 -2.64 -16.32 15.16
CA THR A 95 -3.58 -16.80 16.20
C THR A 95 -3.31 -18.27 16.53
N ASP A 96 -3.27 -19.15 15.53
CA ASP A 96 -3.20 -20.59 15.71
C ASP A 96 -1.84 -21.05 16.24
N PHE A 97 -0.75 -20.41 15.86
CA PHE A 97 0.61 -20.73 16.35
C PHE A 97 1.10 -19.80 17.48
N ASN A 98 0.23 -18.94 17.99
CA ASN A 98 0.56 -17.93 19.00
C ASN A 98 1.81 -17.10 18.66
N ILE A 99 1.90 -16.64 17.41
CA ILE A 99 2.96 -15.75 16.90
C ILE A 99 2.58 -14.30 17.21
N SER A 100 3.57 -13.46 17.53
CA SER A 100 3.38 -12.03 17.80
C SER A 100 2.88 -11.28 16.58
N GLY A 101 2.10 -10.23 16.80
CA GLY A 101 1.52 -9.36 15.77
C GLY A 101 0.00 -9.35 15.77
N THR A 102 -0.60 -8.70 14.77
CA THR A 102 -2.06 -8.60 14.62
C THR A 102 -2.69 -9.98 14.43
N LYS A 103 -3.69 -10.31 15.24
CA LYS A 103 -4.41 -11.58 15.25
C LYS A 103 -5.87 -11.41 14.78
N ASN A 104 -6.63 -12.52 14.78
CA ASN A 104 -8.02 -12.57 14.28
C ASN A 104 -8.99 -11.65 15.01
N ASP A 105 -8.74 -11.34 16.27
CA ASP A 105 -9.57 -10.45 17.09
C ASP A 105 -9.51 -8.99 16.62
N PHE A 106 -8.46 -8.59 15.91
CA PHE A 106 -8.26 -7.20 15.50
C PHE A 106 -8.21 -6.98 13.99
N ILE A 107 -7.81 -7.99 13.18
CA ILE A 107 -7.50 -7.80 11.75
C ILE A 107 -8.64 -7.16 10.94
N GLN A 108 -9.90 -7.46 11.28
CA GLN A 108 -11.05 -6.90 10.57
C GLN A 108 -11.14 -5.37 10.70
N ASN A 109 -10.58 -4.79 11.75
CA ASN A 109 -10.53 -3.34 11.94
C ASN A 109 -9.51 -2.67 10.99
N LEU A 110 -8.56 -3.45 10.47
CA LEU A 110 -7.55 -3.01 9.50
C LEU A 110 -7.90 -3.37 8.06
N LYS A 111 -8.88 -4.25 7.84
CA LYS A 111 -9.28 -4.73 6.51
C LYS A 111 -10.58 -4.10 6.02
N ARG A 112 -11.51 -3.80 6.92
CA ARG A 112 -12.83 -3.28 6.61
C ARG A 112 -12.87 -1.77 6.71
N LYS A 113 -13.08 -1.08 5.57
CA LYS A 113 -13.17 0.39 5.51
C LYS A 113 -14.27 0.94 6.40
N SER A 114 -15.41 0.22 6.49
CA SER A 114 -16.51 0.56 7.40
C SER A 114 -16.10 0.52 8.88
N LYS A 115 -15.24 -0.44 9.27
CA LYS A 115 -14.75 -0.55 10.65
C LYS A 115 -13.66 0.47 10.96
N MET A 116 -12.84 0.87 9.99
CA MET A 116 -11.82 1.91 10.17
C MET A 116 -12.42 3.25 10.63
N LYS A 117 -13.68 3.55 10.24
CA LYS A 117 -14.35 4.84 10.57
C LYS A 117 -14.39 5.11 12.05
N SER A 118 -14.73 4.11 12.87
CA SER A 118 -14.77 4.27 14.33
C SER A 118 -13.41 4.60 14.95
N PHE A 119 -12.32 4.13 14.35
CA PHE A 119 -10.95 4.45 14.80
C PHE A 119 -10.53 5.86 14.36
N PHE A 120 -10.93 6.30 13.17
CA PHE A 120 -10.72 7.69 12.75
C PHE A 120 -11.47 8.65 13.67
N GLU A 121 -12.72 8.37 14.03
CA GLU A 121 -13.48 9.16 14.99
C GLU A 121 -12.78 9.21 16.36
N LYS A 122 -12.31 8.06 16.88
CA LYS A 122 -11.53 7.99 18.14
C LYS A 122 -10.22 8.79 18.05
N SER A 123 -9.61 8.88 16.88
CA SER A 123 -8.39 9.66 16.67
C SER A 123 -8.65 11.18 16.67
N GLY A 124 -9.89 11.62 16.55
CA GLY A 124 -10.27 13.01 16.35
C GLY A 124 -10.02 13.54 14.93
N VAL A 125 -9.59 12.67 13.99
CA VAL A 125 -9.39 13.03 12.58
C VAL A 125 -10.71 12.90 11.85
N GLN A 126 -11.09 13.92 11.09
CA GLN A 126 -12.31 13.87 10.29
C GLN A 126 -12.24 12.71 9.29
N THR A 127 -13.32 11.95 9.16
CA THR A 127 -13.48 10.91 8.13
C THR A 127 -14.73 11.19 7.29
N VAL A 128 -14.81 10.53 6.14
CA VAL A 128 -15.99 10.60 5.28
C VAL A 128 -17.18 9.88 5.93
N LYS A 129 -18.39 10.40 5.74
CA LYS A 129 -19.60 9.67 6.09
C LYS A 129 -19.67 8.41 5.26
N CYS A 130 -20.04 7.30 5.89
CA CYS A 130 -20.00 5.98 5.30
C CYS A 130 -21.24 5.18 5.68
N TYR A 131 -21.81 4.51 4.72
CA TYR A 131 -22.91 3.56 4.90
C TYR A 131 -22.51 2.19 4.35
N LYS A 132 -22.62 1.12 5.16
CA LYS A 132 -22.45 -0.24 4.67
C LYS A 132 -23.74 -0.65 3.95
N TYR A 133 -23.63 -0.95 2.67
CA TYR A 133 -24.78 -1.30 1.84
C TYR A 133 -25.51 -2.55 2.36
N THR A 134 -26.79 -2.44 2.61
CA THR A 134 -27.68 -3.54 2.99
C THR A 134 -28.83 -3.69 1.99
N ASP A 135 -29.45 -2.58 1.62
CA ASP A 135 -30.57 -2.52 0.71
C ASP A 135 -30.65 -1.15 0.00
N ARG A 136 -31.39 -1.10 -1.12
CA ARG A 136 -31.53 0.09 -1.93
C ARG A 136 -32.19 1.26 -1.21
N GLU A 137 -33.26 0.99 -0.44
CA GLU A 137 -34.03 2.07 0.20
C GLU A 137 -33.19 2.80 1.24
N SER A 138 -32.50 2.05 2.10
CA SER A 138 -31.60 2.59 3.13
C SER A 138 -30.41 3.32 2.50
N ALA A 139 -29.87 2.80 1.39
CA ALA A 139 -28.80 3.45 0.65
C ALA A 139 -29.22 4.80 0.08
N LEU A 140 -30.41 4.90 -0.52
CA LEU A 140 -30.94 6.16 -1.05
C LEU A 140 -31.20 7.19 0.05
N LYS A 141 -31.68 6.78 1.24
CA LYS A 141 -31.81 7.67 2.42
C LYS A 141 -30.46 8.25 2.83
N PHE A 142 -29.40 7.42 2.89
CA PHE A 142 -28.05 7.89 3.16
C PHE A 142 -27.56 8.87 2.08
N ILE A 143 -27.83 8.57 0.81
CA ILE A 143 -27.45 9.45 -0.31
C ILE A 143 -28.20 10.78 -0.27
N GLU A 144 -29.48 10.76 0.13
CA GLU A 144 -30.26 12.00 0.33
C GLU A 144 -29.64 12.89 1.42
N GLU A 145 -29.09 12.29 2.49
CA GLU A 145 -28.40 13.03 3.56
C GLU A 145 -27.08 13.67 3.11
N VAL A 146 -26.24 12.92 2.34
CA VAL A 146 -24.87 13.40 1.99
C VAL A 146 -24.83 14.12 0.64
N GLY A 147 -25.81 13.90 -0.23
CA GLY A 147 -25.91 14.44 -1.59
C GLY A 147 -25.03 13.67 -2.60
N TYR A 148 -25.41 13.77 -3.88
CA TYR A 148 -24.55 13.32 -4.97
C TYR A 148 -23.41 14.33 -5.23
N PRO A 149 -22.24 13.89 -5.76
CA PRO A 149 -21.89 12.50 -6.04
C PRO A 149 -21.51 11.73 -4.75
N VAL A 150 -21.66 10.41 -4.80
CA VAL A 150 -21.16 9.47 -3.78
C VAL A 150 -20.14 8.51 -4.39
N VAL A 151 -19.39 7.81 -3.53
CA VAL A 151 -18.46 6.76 -3.94
C VAL A 151 -18.98 5.41 -3.44
N VAL A 152 -19.16 4.47 -4.37
CA VAL A 152 -19.48 3.07 -4.08
C VAL A 152 -18.23 2.23 -4.28
N LYS A 153 -17.81 1.48 -3.27
CA LYS A 153 -16.59 0.64 -3.32
C LYS A 153 -16.72 -0.58 -2.40
N PRO A 154 -15.92 -1.65 -2.65
CA PRO A 154 -15.86 -2.78 -1.73
C PRO A 154 -15.40 -2.36 -0.33
N ASP A 155 -15.99 -2.95 0.71
CA ASP A 155 -15.62 -2.73 2.11
C ASP A 155 -14.20 -3.22 2.43
N SER A 156 -13.72 -4.22 1.69
CA SER A 156 -12.34 -4.74 1.76
C SER A 156 -11.69 -4.79 0.38
N GLY A 157 -10.35 -4.80 0.33
CA GLY A 157 -9.58 -4.82 -0.91
C GLY A 157 -8.83 -3.51 -1.16
N SER A 158 -7.95 -3.52 -2.16
CA SER A 158 -7.03 -2.42 -2.51
C SER A 158 -7.06 -2.10 -4.02
N GLY A 159 -6.42 -0.99 -4.41
CA GLY A 159 -6.20 -0.64 -5.82
C GLY A 159 -7.39 -0.07 -6.56
N ALA A 160 -8.40 0.46 -5.86
CA ALA A 160 -9.61 1.08 -6.41
C ALA A 160 -10.42 0.17 -7.38
N ASN A 161 -10.21 -1.15 -7.34
CA ASN A 161 -11.03 -2.09 -8.09
C ASN A 161 -12.49 -1.98 -7.63
N PHE A 162 -13.41 -1.97 -8.58
CA PHE A 162 -14.86 -1.83 -8.34
C PHE A 162 -15.21 -0.56 -7.51
N THR A 163 -14.44 0.52 -7.68
CA THR A 163 -14.72 1.82 -7.07
C THR A 163 -15.37 2.73 -8.09
N TYR A 164 -16.57 3.21 -7.77
CA TYR A 164 -17.41 4.00 -8.70
C TYR A 164 -17.79 5.33 -8.08
N LYS A 165 -17.62 6.42 -8.85
CA LYS A 165 -18.19 7.72 -8.53
C LYS A 165 -19.58 7.79 -9.13
N ILE A 166 -20.60 7.87 -8.31
CA ILE A 166 -22.02 7.85 -8.69
C ILE A 166 -22.58 9.25 -8.60
N LYS A 167 -23.12 9.75 -9.69
CA LYS A 167 -23.61 11.14 -9.83
C LYS A 167 -25.13 11.29 -9.71
N ASN A 168 -25.87 10.19 -9.84
CA ASN A 168 -27.33 10.16 -9.80
C ASN A 168 -27.84 8.74 -9.53
N GLU A 169 -29.14 8.62 -9.27
CA GLU A 169 -29.80 7.35 -8.95
C GLU A 169 -29.73 6.32 -10.09
N PHE A 170 -29.77 6.75 -11.34
CA PHE A 170 -29.66 5.86 -12.49
C PHE A 170 -28.26 5.18 -12.53
N GLU A 171 -27.19 5.93 -12.28
CA GLU A 171 -25.83 5.36 -12.17
C GLU A 171 -25.73 4.39 -10.98
N PHE A 172 -26.40 4.72 -9.86
CA PHE A 172 -26.45 3.86 -8.69
C PHE A 172 -27.09 2.51 -9.02
N ASP A 173 -28.27 2.51 -9.61
CA ASP A 173 -28.98 1.30 -9.99
C ASP A 173 -28.20 0.44 -10.99
N ASN A 174 -27.51 1.06 -11.96
CA ASN A 174 -26.65 0.36 -12.92
C ASN A 174 -25.48 -0.37 -12.27
N VAL A 175 -24.86 0.20 -11.24
CA VAL A 175 -23.77 -0.46 -10.52
C VAL A 175 -24.29 -1.71 -9.80
N PHE A 176 -25.38 -1.61 -9.05
CA PHE A 176 -25.93 -2.74 -8.29
C PHE A 176 -26.71 -3.77 -9.15
N ALA A 177 -27.09 -3.44 -10.39
CA ALA A 177 -27.61 -4.41 -11.34
C ALA A 177 -26.53 -5.37 -11.89
N ASN A 178 -25.25 -5.04 -11.71
CA ASN A 178 -24.15 -5.88 -12.18
C ASN A 178 -23.98 -7.12 -11.31
N LYS A 179 -24.30 -8.30 -11.87
CA LYS A 179 -24.25 -9.59 -11.17
C LYS A 179 -22.87 -9.95 -10.60
N HIS A 180 -21.79 -9.45 -11.20
CA HIS A 180 -20.42 -9.69 -10.70
C HIS A 180 -20.13 -8.99 -9.37
N LEU A 181 -20.99 -8.11 -8.90
CA LEU A 181 -20.85 -7.40 -7.63
C LEU A 181 -21.69 -8.01 -6.51
N GLN A 182 -22.53 -9.03 -6.78
CA GLN A 182 -23.51 -9.55 -5.83
C GLN A 182 -22.89 -10.29 -4.63
N ASP A 183 -21.66 -10.80 -4.77
CA ASP A 183 -20.99 -11.56 -3.70
C ASP A 183 -20.05 -10.69 -2.83
N ALA A 184 -19.88 -9.42 -3.15
CA ALA A 184 -19.00 -8.52 -2.42
C ALA A 184 -19.81 -7.60 -1.47
N GLU A 185 -19.26 -7.35 -0.28
CA GLU A 185 -19.80 -6.33 0.61
C GLU A 185 -19.35 -4.94 0.17
N PHE A 186 -20.28 -4.03 -0.04
CA PHE A 186 -20.02 -2.66 -0.48
C PHE A 186 -20.28 -1.64 0.61
N ILE A 187 -19.56 -0.54 0.52
CA ILE A 187 -19.83 0.69 1.26
C ILE A 187 -20.12 1.84 0.28
N ILE A 188 -20.89 2.79 0.78
CA ILE A 188 -21.22 4.05 0.12
C ILE A 188 -20.64 5.15 0.98
N GLU A 189 -19.82 6.02 0.38
CA GLU A 189 -19.18 7.15 1.06
C GLU A 189 -19.56 8.47 0.41
N GLU A 190 -19.63 9.54 1.20
CA GLU A 190 -19.66 10.90 0.65
C GLU A 190 -18.42 11.14 -0.22
N PHE A 191 -18.60 11.85 -1.33
CA PHE A 191 -17.48 12.20 -2.20
C PHE A 191 -16.70 13.39 -1.66
N VAL A 192 -15.40 13.25 -1.54
CA VAL A 192 -14.49 14.35 -1.18
C VAL A 192 -13.72 14.82 -2.41
N ASP A 193 -13.90 16.07 -2.80
CA ASP A 193 -13.02 16.71 -3.78
C ASP A 193 -11.74 17.16 -3.08
N GLY A 194 -10.68 16.43 -3.31
CA GLY A 194 -9.40 16.61 -2.62
C GLY A 194 -8.23 16.00 -3.36
N ILE A 195 -7.05 16.30 -2.85
CA ILE A 195 -5.79 15.70 -3.25
C ILE A 195 -5.49 14.58 -2.25
N ILE A 196 -5.01 13.44 -2.72
CA ILE A 196 -4.58 12.37 -1.82
C ILE A 196 -3.16 12.66 -1.34
N LEU A 197 -3.01 12.72 -0.03
CA LEU A 197 -1.74 12.74 0.68
C LEU A 197 -1.64 11.48 1.52
N THR A 198 -0.45 10.88 1.54
CA THR A 198 -0.21 9.71 2.40
C THR A 198 0.59 10.13 3.64
N TYR A 199 0.47 9.34 4.68
CA TYR A 199 1.40 9.30 5.79
C TYR A 199 1.93 7.88 5.90
N ASP A 200 3.19 7.72 5.57
CA ASP A 200 3.85 6.42 5.46
C ASP A 200 5.02 6.34 6.42
N GLY A 201 5.41 5.14 6.80
CA GLY A 201 6.63 5.00 7.59
C GLY A 201 6.68 3.74 8.46
N LEU A 202 7.49 3.81 9.50
CA LEU A 202 7.77 2.73 10.42
C LEU A 202 7.44 3.13 11.86
N VAL A 203 6.76 2.25 12.56
CA VAL A 203 6.47 2.36 14.00
C VAL A 203 7.18 1.25 14.74
N ASP A 204 7.93 1.58 15.78
CA ASP A 204 8.64 0.63 16.62
C ASP A 204 7.71 -0.16 17.57
N LEU A 205 8.29 -1.09 18.35
CA LEU A 205 7.56 -1.89 19.35
C LEU A 205 6.86 -1.02 20.41
N TYR A 206 7.36 0.16 20.68
CA TYR A 206 6.83 1.07 21.70
C TYR A 206 5.77 2.03 21.16
N GLY A 207 5.52 2.01 19.86
CA GLY A 207 4.58 2.91 19.18
C GLY A 207 5.20 4.24 18.75
N ASN A 208 6.53 4.38 18.75
CA ASN A 208 7.21 5.56 18.26
C ASN A 208 7.37 5.47 16.74
N VAL A 209 7.10 6.57 16.06
CA VAL A 209 7.39 6.70 14.62
C VAL A 209 8.89 6.94 14.46
N ILE A 210 9.59 5.97 13.87
CA ILE A 210 11.05 6.00 13.67
C ILE A 210 11.45 6.42 12.25
N PHE A 211 10.52 6.36 11.31
CA PHE A 211 10.65 6.88 9.95
C PHE A 211 9.28 7.37 9.49
N GLU A 212 9.25 8.51 8.82
CA GLU A 212 8.01 9.07 8.24
C GLU A 212 8.25 9.65 6.86
N ASN A 213 7.24 9.55 6.01
CA ASN A 213 7.23 9.99 4.63
C ASN A 213 5.82 10.40 4.21
N SER A 214 5.70 11.12 3.10
CA SER A 214 4.42 11.44 2.48
C SER A 214 4.52 11.38 0.96
N HIS A 215 3.53 10.77 0.32
CA HIS A 215 3.31 10.88 -1.12
C HIS A 215 2.13 11.78 -1.42
N ARG A 216 2.17 12.39 -2.60
CA ARG A 216 1.13 13.24 -3.13
C ARG A 216 0.62 12.69 -4.45
N PHE A 217 -0.70 12.46 -4.52
CA PHE A 217 -1.40 12.09 -5.73
C PHE A 217 -2.37 13.21 -6.11
N GLU A 218 -2.14 13.85 -7.23
CA GLU A 218 -3.04 14.91 -7.71
C GLU A 218 -4.26 14.34 -8.41
N GLN A 219 -4.17 13.10 -8.86
CA GLN A 219 -5.30 12.32 -9.39
C GLN A 219 -5.53 11.09 -8.53
N SER A 220 -6.79 10.77 -8.26
CA SER A 220 -7.13 9.54 -7.55
C SER A 220 -6.93 8.32 -8.47
N ILE A 221 -6.50 7.21 -7.89
CA ILE A 221 -6.39 5.93 -8.61
C ILE A 221 -7.74 5.55 -9.24
N MET A 222 -8.86 5.89 -8.58
CA MET A 222 -10.20 5.71 -9.14
C MET A 222 -10.36 6.42 -10.50
N ASN A 223 -9.91 7.67 -10.63
CA ASN A 223 -9.97 8.40 -11.90
C ASN A 223 -9.06 7.77 -12.95
N VAL A 224 -7.83 7.38 -12.55
CA VAL A 224 -6.88 6.70 -13.44
C VAL A 224 -7.49 5.42 -14.02
N VAL A 225 -8.15 4.63 -13.19
CA VAL A 225 -8.75 3.35 -13.60
C VAL A 225 -10.02 3.54 -14.42
N ASN A 226 -10.89 4.50 -14.05
CA ASN A 226 -12.20 4.68 -14.69
C ASN A 226 -12.15 5.51 -15.95
N ASN A 227 -11.24 6.50 -16.04
CA ASN A 227 -11.11 7.40 -17.18
C ASN A 227 -9.95 7.06 -18.11
N ASP A 228 -9.19 5.99 -17.78
CA ASP A 228 -7.96 5.64 -18.49
C ASP A 228 -6.90 6.76 -18.48
N ASP A 229 -6.86 7.53 -17.38
CA ASP A 229 -5.89 8.60 -17.17
C ASP A 229 -4.48 8.05 -16.90
N HIS A 230 -3.47 8.91 -16.98
CA HIS A 230 -2.11 8.58 -16.57
C HIS A 230 -1.97 8.62 -15.06
N LEU A 231 -1.24 7.66 -14.49
CA LEU A 231 -0.83 7.74 -13.11
C LEU A 231 0.51 8.46 -12.98
N TYR A 232 0.58 9.34 -12.00
CA TYR A 232 1.80 9.81 -11.40
C TYR A 232 1.61 10.08 -9.91
N TYR A 233 2.69 10.01 -9.16
CA TYR A 233 2.74 10.45 -7.77
C TYR A 233 4.11 11.08 -7.48
N ILE A 234 4.14 11.87 -6.42
CA ILE A 234 5.34 12.57 -5.97
C ILE A 234 5.58 12.21 -4.50
N CYS A 235 6.74 11.63 -4.23
CA CYS A 235 7.24 11.48 -2.86
C CYS A 235 7.83 12.82 -2.42
N LEU A 236 7.37 13.30 -1.27
CA LEU A 236 7.75 14.62 -0.75
C LEU A 236 8.96 14.51 0.18
N PRO A 237 9.89 15.49 0.16
CA PRO A 237 11.05 15.51 1.06
C PRO A 237 10.65 15.68 2.53
N GLU A 238 9.47 16.26 2.78
CA GLU A 238 8.97 16.54 4.14
C GLU A 238 7.49 16.20 4.26
N VAL A 239 7.10 15.73 5.44
CA VAL A 239 5.69 15.51 5.78
C VAL A 239 5.08 16.82 6.28
N ALA A 240 4.02 17.28 5.63
CA ALA A 240 3.29 18.47 6.09
C ALA A 240 2.76 18.26 7.51
N GLU A 241 2.90 19.28 8.37
CA GLU A 241 2.58 19.18 9.80
C GLU A 241 1.14 18.70 10.07
N LYS A 242 0.17 19.17 9.29
CA LYS A 242 -1.22 18.73 9.39
C LYS A 242 -1.41 17.25 9.08
N VAL A 243 -0.64 16.68 8.15
CA VAL A 243 -0.65 15.24 7.80
C VAL A 243 0.03 14.44 8.91
N ARG A 244 1.16 14.93 9.43
CA ARG A 244 1.90 14.33 10.54
C ARG A 244 1.04 14.21 11.79
N LEU A 245 0.38 15.30 12.20
CA LEU A 245 -0.49 15.31 13.38
C LEU A 245 -1.67 14.34 13.21
N ALA A 246 -2.35 14.37 12.06
CA ALA A 246 -3.45 13.46 11.76
C ALA A 246 -2.98 12.00 11.76
N GLY A 247 -1.86 11.71 11.07
CA GLY A 247 -1.31 10.36 10.97
C GLY A 247 -0.91 9.78 12.31
N ARG A 248 -0.21 10.55 13.15
CA ARG A 248 0.17 10.11 14.51
C ARG A 248 -1.04 9.86 15.40
N SER A 249 -2.10 10.68 15.29
CA SER A 249 -3.35 10.46 16.02
C SER A 249 -4.04 9.17 15.58
N VAL A 250 -4.05 8.87 14.28
CA VAL A 250 -4.58 7.62 13.71
C VAL A 250 -3.78 6.41 14.18
N LEU A 251 -2.43 6.45 14.07
CA LEU A 251 -1.56 5.36 14.55
C LEU A 251 -1.81 5.04 16.02
N LYS A 252 -1.98 6.07 16.86
CA LYS A 252 -2.31 5.90 18.28
C LYS A 252 -3.68 5.27 18.48
N ALA A 253 -4.70 5.69 17.72
CA ALA A 253 -6.05 5.14 17.84
C ALA A 253 -6.15 3.66 17.46
N PHE A 254 -5.32 3.21 16.50
CA PHE A 254 -5.21 1.81 16.10
C PHE A 254 -4.20 1.01 16.93
N ASP A 255 -3.52 1.62 17.90
CA ASP A 255 -2.42 1.02 18.69
C ASP A 255 -1.38 0.29 17.82
N VAL A 256 -0.91 1.00 16.77
CA VAL A 256 0.03 0.41 15.80
C VAL A 256 1.40 0.23 16.44
N ARG A 257 1.96 -0.99 16.30
CA ARG A 257 3.28 -1.35 16.85
C ARG A 257 4.03 -2.27 15.90
N GLU A 258 5.34 -2.05 15.79
CA GLU A 258 6.27 -2.85 14.97
C GLU A 258 5.74 -3.10 13.56
N LYS A 259 5.31 -2.03 12.89
CA LYS A 259 4.71 -2.12 11.56
C LYS A 259 5.25 -1.08 10.60
N PHE A 260 5.28 -1.46 9.33
CA PHE A 260 5.20 -0.51 8.24
C PHE A 260 3.74 -0.03 8.15
N PHE A 261 3.52 1.27 7.97
CA PHE A 261 2.19 1.84 7.82
C PHE A 261 2.10 2.69 6.55
N HIS A 262 0.92 2.69 5.96
CA HIS A 262 0.53 3.50 4.81
C HIS A 262 -0.90 3.99 5.05
N ILE A 263 -1.05 5.28 5.39
CA ILE A 263 -2.33 5.90 5.71
C ILE A 263 -2.64 6.93 4.64
N GLU A 264 -3.83 6.84 4.06
CA GLU A 264 -4.29 7.75 3.03
C GLU A 264 -5.24 8.81 3.61
N PHE A 265 -5.02 10.05 3.21
CA PHE A 265 -5.84 11.21 3.56
C PHE A 265 -6.23 11.98 2.31
N PHE A 266 -7.40 12.60 2.33
CA PHE A 266 -7.69 13.71 1.44
C PHE A 266 -7.27 15.03 2.10
N GLU A 267 -6.54 15.86 1.37
CA GLU A 267 -6.54 17.29 1.58
C GLU A 267 -7.69 17.89 0.79
N ARG A 268 -8.78 18.21 1.47
CA ARG A 268 -10.03 18.67 0.85
C ARG A 268 -9.85 20.07 0.25
N LYS A 269 -10.14 20.25 -1.04
CA LYS A 269 -9.87 21.49 -1.79
C LYS A 269 -10.58 22.70 -1.22
N ARG A 270 -11.83 22.58 -0.76
CA ARG A 270 -12.63 23.71 -0.31
C ARG A 270 -12.10 24.43 0.92
N ASP A 271 -11.35 23.75 1.80
CA ASP A 271 -10.94 24.28 3.11
C ASP A 271 -9.56 23.77 3.59
N GLY A 272 -8.87 22.94 2.81
CA GLY A 272 -7.54 22.41 3.14
C GLY A 272 -7.52 21.46 4.35
N LYS A 273 -8.68 21.00 4.82
CA LYS A 273 -8.76 20.05 5.95
C LYS A 273 -8.32 18.65 5.53
N ILE A 274 -7.68 17.97 6.47
CA ILE A 274 -7.30 16.56 6.32
C ILE A 274 -8.49 15.69 6.70
N VAL A 275 -8.84 14.77 5.79
CA VAL A 275 -9.95 13.80 5.94
C VAL A 275 -9.39 12.41 5.75
N ALA A 276 -9.52 11.54 6.75
CA ALA A 276 -9.00 10.19 6.71
C ALA A 276 -9.78 9.33 5.71
N LEU A 277 -9.04 8.61 4.87
CA LEU A 277 -9.59 7.72 3.84
C LEU A 277 -9.43 6.25 4.22
N GLU A 278 -8.19 5.79 4.39
CA GLU A 278 -7.86 4.38 4.58
C GLU A 278 -6.56 4.20 5.38
N VAL A 279 -6.48 3.09 6.11
CA VAL A 279 -5.28 2.66 6.86
C VAL A 279 -4.82 1.31 6.32
N ASN A 280 -3.56 1.23 5.92
CA ASN A 280 -2.93 0.00 5.48
C ASN A 280 -1.68 -0.28 6.35
N MET A 281 -1.67 -1.41 7.07
CA MET A 281 -0.56 -1.79 7.97
C MET A 281 0.48 -2.63 7.23
N ARG A 282 1.00 -2.08 6.17
CA ARG A 282 2.00 -2.63 5.26
C ARG A 282 2.72 -1.51 4.51
N PRO A 283 3.83 -1.82 3.80
CA PRO A 283 4.43 -0.87 2.86
C PRO A 283 3.42 -0.42 1.78
N PRO A 284 3.51 0.80 1.28
CA PRO A 284 2.77 1.20 0.09
C PRO A 284 3.16 0.35 -1.13
N GLY A 285 2.26 0.31 -2.12
CA GLY A 285 2.43 -0.57 -3.28
C GLY A 285 3.48 -0.11 -4.29
N ALA A 286 3.75 -0.97 -5.26
CA ALA A 286 4.66 -0.72 -6.38
C ALA A 286 6.04 -0.18 -5.94
N TRP A 287 6.55 0.86 -6.60
CA TRP A 287 7.87 1.45 -6.34
C TRP A 287 7.85 2.59 -5.31
N MET A 288 6.77 2.72 -4.53
CA MET A 288 6.70 3.77 -3.51
C MET A 288 7.74 3.60 -2.39
N PRO A 289 8.10 2.39 -1.91
CA PRO A 289 9.22 2.22 -0.99
C PRO A 289 10.57 2.67 -1.59
N ASP A 290 10.79 2.43 -2.89
CA ASP A 290 12.00 2.91 -3.58
C ASP A 290 11.99 4.43 -3.74
N ALA A 291 10.82 5.04 -4.01
CA ALA A 291 10.67 6.49 -4.01
C ALA A 291 11.06 7.12 -2.66
N MET A 292 10.68 6.48 -1.54
CA MET A 292 11.12 6.90 -0.21
C MET A 292 12.64 6.83 -0.07
N ASN A 293 13.26 5.75 -0.55
CA ASN A 293 14.72 5.59 -0.51
C ASN A 293 15.42 6.74 -1.23
N TYR A 294 14.95 7.07 -2.41
CA TYR A 294 15.53 8.15 -3.22
C TYR A 294 15.25 9.55 -2.67
N ALA A 295 14.07 9.79 -2.08
CA ALA A 295 13.71 11.08 -1.51
C ALA A 295 14.50 11.39 -0.24
N HIS A 296 14.84 10.36 0.55
CA HIS A 296 15.44 10.51 1.87
C HIS A 296 16.90 10.03 1.96
N ASP A 297 17.52 9.64 0.83
CA ASP A 297 18.85 9.01 0.80
C ASP A 297 18.97 7.91 1.88
N THR A 298 18.00 7.01 1.93
CA THR A 298 17.88 5.96 2.94
C THR A 298 17.57 4.61 2.30
N ASN A 299 17.37 3.59 3.13
CA ASN A 299 16.89 2.29 2.70
C ASN A 299 15.81 1.78 3.67
N VAL A 300 14.54 1.93 3.30
CA VAL A 300 13.41 1.55 4.16
C VAL A 300 13.30 0.05 4.39
N TYR A 301 13.79 -0.77 3.46
CA TYR A 301 13.86 -2.23 3.61
C TYR A 301 14.82 -2.61 4.74
N LYS A 302 16.01 -1.98 4.72
CA LYS A 302 17.02 -2.11 5.78
C LYS A 302 16.48 -1.63 7.13
N ARG A 303 15.84 -0.44 7.16
CA ARG A 303 15.25 0.13 8.37
C ARG A 303 14.18 -0.78 8.96
N TRP A 304 13.30 -1.35 8.12
CA TRP A 304 12.28 -2.27 8.57
C TRP A 304 12.89 -3.54 9.17
N ALA A 305 13.87 -4.15 8.49
CA ALA A 305 14.55 -5.34 9.00
C ALA A 305 15.28 -5.07 10.33
N ASN A 306 15.95 -3.91 10.42
CA ASN A 306 16.59 -3.44 11.65
C ASN A 306 15.60 -3.29 12.82
N MET A 307 14.45 -2.66 12.56
CA MET A 307 13.37 -2.48 13.53
C MET A 307 12.83 -3.84 14.02
N VAL A 308 12.51 -4.75 13.09
CA VAL A 308 11.96 -6.08 13.40
C VAL A 308 12.91 -6.93 14.22
N LEU A 309 14.21 -6.86 13.94
CA LEU A 309 15.24 -7.63 14.63
C LEU A 309 15.81 -6.90 15.84
N GLN A 310 15.44 -5.64 16.06
CA GLN A 310 15.95 -4.78 17.13
C GLN A 310 17.49 -4.75 17.14
N TYR A 311 18.07 -4.67 15.93
CA TYR A 311 19.51 -4.89 15.74
C TYR A 311 20.34 -3.69 16.21
N GLN A 312 19.93 -2.48 15.86
CA GLN A 312 20.62 -1.23 16.25
C GLN A 312 19.64 -0.06 16.28
N PRO A 313 19.98 1.05 16.98
CA PRO A 313 19.25 2.30 16.84
C PRO A 313 19.19 2.74 15.39
N ASP A 314 18.03 3.22 14.95
CA ASP A 314 17.83 3.71 13.60
C ASP A 314 18.54 5.05 13.39
N GLU A 315 19.15 5.24 12.22
CA GLU A 315 19.78 6.51 11.87
C GLU A 315 18.72 7.55 11.49
N ALA A 316 18.88 8.78 11.94
CA ALA A 316 18.03 9.87 11.52
C ALA A 316 18.12 10.05 9.99
N SER A 317 16.97 10.15 9.34
CA SER A 317 16.87 10.42 7.91
C SER A 317 16.20 11.78 7.72
N THR A 318 16.79 12.63 6.90
CA THR A 318 16.20 13.92 6.49
C THR A 318 15.89 13.85 5.01
N GLY A 319 14.64 14.18 4.65
CA GLY A 319 14.26 14.32 3.24
C GLY A 319 15.07 15.40 2.56
N ARG A 320 15.49 15.12 1.32
CA ARG A 320 16.32 16.06 0.54
C ARG A 320 15.74 16.35 -0.83
N TYR A 321 15.05 15.37 -1.40
CA TYR A 321 14.63 15.41 -2.80
C TYR A 321 13.13 15.14 -2.93
N PHE A 322 12.56 15.69 -3.98
CA PHE A 322 11.31 15.20 -4.53
C PHE A 322 11.60 14.01 -5.44
N THR A 323 10.87 12.91 -5.28
CA THR A 323 10.95 11.77 -6.20
C THR A 323 9.63 11.63 -6.94
N GLY A 324 9.68 11.67 -8.27
CA GLY A 324 8.52 11.49 -9.13
C GLY A 324 8.43 10.06 -9.65
N TYR A 325 7.21 9.58 -9.77
CA TYR A 325 6.84 8.42 -10.56
C TYR A 325 5.92 8.88 -11.68
N ALA A 326 6.24 8.54 -12.92
CA ALA A 326 5.41 8.84 -14.08
C ALA A 326 5.27 7.61 -14.96
N ALA A 327 4.04 7.16 -15.18
CA ALA A 327 3.75 5.97 -15.97
C ALA A 327 3.21 6.29 -17.36
N ARG A 328 3.47 5.39 -18.30
CA ARG A 328 2.92 5.36 -19.65
C ARG A 328 2.06 4.12 -19.87
N LYS A 329 1.08 4.21 -20.76
CA LYS A 329 0.21 3.10 -21.19
C LYS A 329 0.51 2.76 -22.64
N ASN A 330 0.72 1.50 -22.94
CA ASN A 330 1.16 1.02 -24.27
C ASN A 330 0.18 1.36 -25.42
N HIS A 331 -1.10 1.51 -25.11
CA HIS A 331 -2.13 1.85 -26.11
C HIS A 331 -2.24 3.34 -26.42
N LYS A 332 -1.56 4.20 -25.65
CA LYS A 332 -1.53 5.65 -25.86
C LYS A 332 -0.34 6.07 -26.71
N LYS A 333 -0.47 7.20 -27.40
CA LYS A 333 0.59 7.77 -28.23
C LYS A 333 1.24 8.93 -27.49
N TYR A 334 2.54 8.89 -27.36
CA TYR A 334 3.31 9.93 -26.68
C TYR A 334 4.17 10.72 -27.68
N LYS A 335 4.33 12.00 -27.39
CA LYS A 335 5.15 12.90 -28.21
C LYS A 335 6.61 12.49 -28.25
N TYR A 336 7.16 12.01 -27.11
CA TYR A 336 8.57 11.69 -26.96
C TYR A 336 8.77 10.19 -26.80
N SER A 337 9.76 9.63 -27.48
CA SER A 337 10.19 8.24 -27.34
C SER A 337 10.85 7.99 -25.98
N HIS A 338 11.11 6.72 -25.68
CA HIS A 338 11.88 6.33 -24.49
C HIS A 338 13.30 6.90 -24.53
N GLU A 339 13.97 6.83 -25.68
CA GLU A 339 15.33 7.35 -25.86
C GLU A 339 15.41 8.86 -25.69
N GLU A 340 14.44 9.61 -26.24
CA GLU A 340 14.36 11.06 -26.05
C GLU A 340 14.15 11.44 -24.58
N ILE A 341 13.36 10.66 -23.82
CA ILE A 341 13.19 10.88 -22.38
C ILE A 341 14.52 10.66 -21.64
N LEU A 342 15.21 9.55 -21.91
CA LEU A 342 16.50 9.25 -21.28
C LEU A 342 17.55 10.32 -21.60
N ASN A 343 17.58 10.81 -22.83
CA ASN A 343 18.51 11.86 -23.24
C ASN A 343 18.23 13.23 -22.61
N GLU A 344 16.95 13.62 -22.52
CA GLU A 344 16.54 14.93 -21.99
C GLU A 344 16.63 14.98 -20.46
N ILE A 345 16.19 13.92 -19.77
CA ILE A 345 16.11 13.92 -18.31
C ILE A 345 17.42 13.44 -17.69
N GLY A 346 18.13 12.54 -18.39
CA GLY A 346 19.49 12.11 -18.05
C GLY A 346 19.60 11.47 -16.66
N ASP A 347 20.59 11.93 -15.89
CA ASP A 347 20.97 11.39 -14.58
C ASP A 347 19.89 11.52 -13.49
N LYS A 348 18.81 12.26 -13.73
CA LYS A 348 17.69 12.36 -12.80
C LYS A 348 16.84 11.11 -12.78
N ILE A 349 16.82 10.31 -13.88
CA ILE A 349 16.14 9.02 -13.91
C ILE A 349 16.97 8.02 -13.11
N LEU A 350 16.36 7.50 -12.05
CA LEU A 350 16.98 6.53 -11.14
C LEU A 350 16.62 5.10 -11.49
N TYR A 351 15.40 4.91 -12.00
CA TYR A 351 14.90 3.61 -12.40
C TYR A 351 13.80 3.75 -13.45
N CYS A 352 13.77 2.86 -14.41
CA CYS A 352 12.65 2.73 -15.34
C CYS A 352 12.49 1.26 -15.76
N SER A 353 11.26 0.80 -15.83
CA SER A 353 10.95 -0.59 -16.22
C SER A 353 9.50 -0.76 -16.61
N SER A 354 9.22 -1.90 -17.24
CA SER A 354 7.84 -2.40 -17.40
C SER A 354 7.23 -2.73 -16.05
N ILE A 355 5.94 -2.48 -15.93
CA ILE A 355 5.15 -2.80 -14.75
C ILE A 355 4.53 -4.19 -14.92
N GLU A 356 4.50 -4.97 -13.85
CA GLU A 356 3.87 -6.28 -13.83
C GLU A 356 2.40 -6.17 -14.27
N LYS A 357 1.97 -7.04 -15.19
CA LYS A 357 0.66 -6.98 -15.84
C LYS A 357 -0.51 -6.89 -14.86
N VAL A 358 -0.41 -7.51 -13.69
CA VAL A 358 -1.44 -7.47 -12.65
C VAL A 358 -1.68 -6.06 -12.11
N PHE A 359 -0.68 -5.18 -12.17
CA PHE A 359 -0.76 -3.79 -11.70
C PHE A 359 -0.98 -2.78 -12.84
N SER A 360 -0.83 -3.18 -14.12
CA SER A 360 -0.75 -2.24 -15.25
C SER A 360 -1.99 -1.34 -15.38
N ARG A 361 -3.17 -1.84 -15.02
CA ARG A 361 -4.41 -1.06 -15.08
C ARG A 361 -4.35 0.22 -14.23
N ALA A 362 -3.79 0.13 -13.04
CA ALA A 362 -3.68 1.26 -12.12
C ALA A 362 -2.34 1.99 -12.26
N MET A 363 -1.24 1.24 -12.47
CA MET A 363 0.12 1.77 -12.41
C MET A 363 0.72 2.12 -13.78
N GLY A 364 0.02 1.80 -14.90
CA GLY A 364 0.57 1.92 -16.25
C GLY A 364 1.38 0.70 -16.68
N ASP A 365 1.84 0.67 -17.94
CA ASP A 365 2.56 -0.48 -18.51
C ASP A 365 4.09 -0.32 -18.42
N PHE A 366 4.57 0.92 -18.45
CA PHE A 366 5.98 1.28 -18.30
C PHE A 366 6.09 2.55 -17.46
N ALA A 367 7.03 2.61 -16.54
CA ALA A 367 7.17 3.76 -15.67
C ALA A 367 8.63 4.23 -15.52
N TYR A 368 8.75 5.49 -15.13
CA TYR A 368 10.00 6.17 -14.82
C TYR A 368 9.95 6.66 -13.39
N GLN A 369 11.00 6.42 -12.63
CA GLN A 369 11.22 6.97 -11.32
C GLN A 369 12.45 7.88 -11.36
N PHE A 370 12.31 9.11 -10.91
CA PHE A 370 13.34 10.14 -11.01
C PHE A 370 13.29 11.04 -9.78
N ARG A 371 14.39 11.76 -9.50
CA ARG A 371 14.46 12.72 -8.38
C ARG A 371 14.92 14.10 -8.84
N THR A 372 14.46 15.12 -8.11
CA THR A 372 14.79 16.53 -8.33
C THR A 372 14.88 17.27 -6.99
N GLU A 373 15.42 18.48 -7.03
CA GLU A 373 15.50 19.36 -5.86
C GLU A 373 14.25 20.21 -5.66
N THR A 374 13.42 20.38 -6.71
CA THR A 374 12.24 21.26 -6.65
C THR A 374 10.98 20.57 -7.14
N TYR A 375 9.84 20.97 -6.59
CA TYR A 375 8.52 20.49 -6.99
C TYR A 375 8.19 20.85 -8.45
N GLU A 376 8.54 22.07 -8.86
CA GLU A 376 8.31 22.57 -10.22
C GLU A 376 9.03 21.71 -11.26
N GLU A 377 10.23 21.27 -10.94
CA GLU A 377 11.00 20.41 -11.84
C GLU A 377 10.38 19.01 -11.95
N VAL A 378 9.93 18.42 -10.83
CA VAL A 378 9.17 17.15 -10.86
C VAL A 378 7.99 17.26 -11.81
N LYS A 379 7.20 18.33 -11.70
CA LYS A 379 6.03 18.54 -12.56
C LYS A 379 6.39 18.66 -14.03
N LYS A 380 7.44 19.39 -14.36
CA LYS A 380 7.94 19.51 -15.74
C LYS A 380 8.36 18.17 -16.33
N ILE A 381 9.02 17.32 -15.53
CA ILE A 381 9.44 16.00 -15.98
C ILE A 381 8.23 15.08 -16.17
N ILE A 382 7.24 15.09 -15.25
CA ILE A 382 5.99 14.33 -15.40
C ILE A 382 5.30 14.74 -16.71
N ASP A 383 5.11 16.04 -16.92
CA ASP A 383 4.45 16.57 -18.12
C ASP A 383 5.20 16.20 -19.41
N TYR A 384 6.55 16.17 -19.36
CA TYR A 384 7.37 15.76 -20.49
C TYR A 384 7.20 14.26 -20.80
N ILE A 385 7.26 13.39 -19.75
CA ILE A 385 7.10 11.94 -19.90
C ILE A 385 5.71 11.58 -20.43
N GLN A 386 4.67 12.23 -19.94
CA GLN A 386 3.26 11.88 -20.23
C GLN A 386 2.63 12.70 -21.35
N LYS A 387 3.42 13.53 -22.05
CA LYS A 387 2.89 14.34 -23.14
C LYS A 387 2.46 13.49 -24.32
N GLU A 388 1.16 13.54 -24.65
CA GLU A 388 0.52 12.95 -25.82
C GLU A 388 0.66 13.86 -27.06
#